data_d049f9dbbf1f2ab5fbaf369db45834c2
#
_entry.id   d049f9dbbf1f2ab5fbaf369db45834c2
#
_cell.length_a   1.000
_cell.length_b   1.000
_cell.length_c   1.000
_cell.angle_alpha   90.00
_cell.angle_beta   90.00
_cell.angle_gamma   90.00
#
_symmetry.space_group_name_H-M   'P 1'
#
loop_
_entity.id
_entity.type
_entity.pdbx_description
1 polymer ?
#
loop_
_entity_poly.entity_id
_entity_poly.type
_entity_poly.pdbx_seq_one_letter_code
_entity_poly.pdbx_strand_id
1 'polypeptide(L)'
;MRILHTMLRVGDLQRSINFYTNVLKMDLLRQNEYPDGKFTLAFLGYGQESDTTLIELTYNWGVNNYEIGTAFGHIALEVDDIYQAVTEIKSLGGKIIRDAGAMNAG
;
A
#
# COMPACT_ATOMS: atom_id res chain seq x y z
N MET A 1 -3.91 -19.07 13.21
CA MET A 1 -4.56 -18.24 12.16
C MET A 1 -3.85 -16.91 12.07
N ARG A 2 -3.59 -16.39 10.86
CA ARG A 2 -2.81 -15.18 10.66
C ARG A 2 -3.29 -14.50 9.36
N ILE A 3 -3.32 -13.16 9.34
CA ILE A 3 -3.63 -12.43 8.11
C ILE A 3 -2.42 -12.49 7.19
N LEU A 4 -2.57 -13.11 6.02
CA LEU A 4 -1.49 -13.22 5.04
C LEU A 4 -1.30 -11.93 4.26
N HIS A 5 -2.38 -11.40 3.74
CA HIS A 5 -2.34 -10.16 2.98
C HIS A 5 -3.71 -9.49 2.93
N THR A 6 -3.69 -8.20 2.62
CA THR A 6 -4.85 -7.42 2.23
C THR A 6 -4.69 -7.06 0.76
N MET A 7 -5.72 -7.32 -0.06
CA MET A 7 -5.64 -7.08 -1.49
C MET A 7 -6.36 -5.77 -1.85
N LEU A 8 -5.68 -4.98 -2.68
CA LEU A 8 -6.21 -3.74 -3.24
C LEU A 8 -6.12 -3.81 -4.76
N ARG A 9 -7.19 -3.38 -5.44
CA ARG A 9 -7.16 -3.21 -6.88
C ARG A 9 -6.65 -1.82 -7.23
N VAL A 10 -5.76 -1.74 -8.22
CA VAL A 10 -5.14 -0.47 -8.61
C VAL A 10 -5.27 -0.27 -10.12
N GLY A 11 -5.40 0.97 -10.55
CA GLY A 11 -5.54 1.31 -11.95
C GLY A 11 -4.21 1.56 -12.66
N ASP A 12 -3.13 1.81 -11.90
CA ASP A 12 -1.78 2.04 -12.42
C ASP A 12 -0.80 1.33 -11.48
N LEU A 13 -0.41 0.12 -11.86
CA LEU A 13 0.40 -0.74 -11.01
C LEU A 13 1.76 -0.12 -10.67
N GLN A 14 2.47 0.41 -11.67
CA GLN A 14 3.81 0.96 -11.45
C GLN A 14 3.77 2.18 -10.52
N ARG A 15 2.78 3.03 -10.68
CA ARG A 15 2.58 4.18 -9.80
C ARG A 15 2.32 3.74 -8.36
N SER A 16 1.49 2.72 -8.18
CA SER A 16 1.20 2.17 -6.86
C SER A 16 2.43 1.51 -6.24
N ILE A 17 3.16 0.71 -7.01
CA ILE A 17 4.42 0.10 -6.51
C ILE A 17 5.40 1.19 -6.09
N ASN A 18 5.55 2.24 -6.88
CA ASN A 18 6.45 3.34 -6.54
C ASN A 18 6.04 4.04 -5.23
N PHE A 19 4.74 4.24 -5.03
CA PHE A 19 4.24 4.82 -3.79
C PHE A 19 4.58 3.95 -2.58
N TYR A 20 4.23 2.67 -2.64
CA TYR A 20 4.46 1.77 -1.51
C TYR A 20 5.94 1.53 -1.22
N THR A 21 6.79 1.50 -2.24
CA THR A 21 8.23 1.25 -2.06
C THR A 21 9.00 2.53 -1.75
N ASN A 22 8.82 3.59 -2.51
CA ASN A 22 9.62 4.82 -2.36
C ASN A 22 9.11 5.71 -1.23
N VAL A 23 7.80 5.84 -1.08
CA VAL A 23 7.22 6.73 -0.06
C VAL A 23 7.03 6.00 1.26
N LEU A 24 6.42 4.81 1.23
CA LEU A 24 6.13 4.04 2.45
C LEU A 24 7.20 3.02 2.82
N LYS A 25 8.27 2.93 2.03
CA LYS A 25 9.46 2.11 2.33
C LYS A 25 9.22 0.61 2.42
N MET A 26 8.18 0.10 1.76
CA MET A 26 7.99 -1.33 1.61
C MET A 26 8.98 -1.92 0.62
N ASP A 27 9.20 -3.23 0.72
CA ASP A 27 9.92 -4.00 -0.29
C ASP A 27 8.91 -4.65 -1.23
N LEU A 28 9.22 -4.64 -2.52
CA LEU A 28 8.49 -5.45 -3.49
C LEU A 28 9.04 -6.87 -3.43
N LEU A 29 8.27 -7.80 -2.88
CA LEU A 29 8.74 -9.16 -2.63
C LEU A 29 8.60 -10.05 -3.85
N ARG A 30 7.52 -9.93 -4.60
CA ARG A 30 7.31 -10.66 -5.85
C ARG A 30 6.25 -9.98 -6.72
N GLN A 31 6.35 -10.25 -8.02
CA GLN A 31 5.40 -9.74 -9.00
C GLN A 31 5.23 -10.80 -10.08
N ASN A 32 3.98 -11.15 -10.38
CA ASN A 32 3.67 -12.21 -11.33
C ASN A 32 2.56 -11.76 -12.28
N GLU A 33 2.73 -12.09 -13.56
CA GLU A 33 1.71 -11.87 -14.57
C GLU A 33 0.91 -13.15 -14.82
N TYR A 34 -0.39 -12.99 -15.03
CA TYR A 34 -1.32 -14.07 -15.31
C TYR A 34 -2.06 -13.77 -16.61
N PRO A 35 -1.45 -14.09 -17.77
CA PRO A 35 -2.03 -13.72 -19.07
C PRO A 35 -3.41 -14.31 -19.35
N ASP A 36 -3.66 -15.53 -18.88
CA ASP A 36 -4.96 -16.19 -19.07
C ASP A 36 -6.08 -15.42 -18.35
N GLY A 37 -5.79 -14.88 -17.16
CA GLY A 37 -6.75 -14.07 -16.41
C GLY A 37 -6.65 -12.58 -16.71
N LYS A 38 -5.65 -12.15 -17.47
CA LYS A 38 -5.36 -10.75 -17.81
C LYS A 38 -5.20 -9.87 -16.60
N PHE A 39 -4.39 -10.32 -15.65
CA PHE A 39 -4.07 -9.52 -14.48
C PHE A 39 -2.62 -9.74 -14.03
N THR A 40 -2.12 -8.79 -13.26
CA THR A 40 -0.80 -8.83 -12.64
C THR A 40 -0.97 -8.65 -11.13
N LEU A 41 -0.21 -9.41 -10.36
CA LEU A 41 -0.17 -9.29 -8.90
C LEU A 41 1.20 -8.79 -8.45
N ALA A 42 1.22 -7.92 -7.46
CA ALA A 42 2.45 -7.49 -6.79
C ALA A 42 2.25 -7.60 -5.28
N PHE A 43 3.24 -8.17 -4.60
CA PHE A 43 3.20 -8.36 -3.15
C PHE A 43 4.29 -7.51 -2.51
N LEU A 44 3.89 -6.65 -1.58
CA LEU A 44 4.77 -5.69 -0.93
C LEU A 44 4.59 -5.75 0.58
N GLY A 45 5.66 -5.43 1.31
CA GLY A 45 5.58 -5.42 2.76
C GLY A 45 6.90 -5.04 3.41
N TYR A 46 6.94 -5.18 4.73
CA TYR A 46 8.08 -4.79 5.55
C TYR A 46 8.90 -5.99 6.05
N GLY A 47 8.77 -7.14 5.42
CA GLY A 47 9.49 -8.34 5.80
C GLY A 47 9.12 -9.52 4.91
N GLN A 48 9.50 -10.71 5.32
CA GLN A 48 9.25 -11.93 4.54
C GLN A 48 7.78 -12.36 4.63
N GLU A 49 7.29 -12.99 3.56
CA GLU A 49 5.92 -13.51 3.53
C GLU A 49 5.63 -14.51 4.66
N SER A 50 6.65 -15.25 5.06
CA SER A 50 6.52 -16.26 6.12
C SER A 50 6.19 -15.66 7.48
N ASP A 51 6.57 -14.40 7.73
CA ASP A 51 6.53 -13.80 9.06
C ASP A 51 5.64 -12.57 9.16
N THR A 52 5.33 -11.92 8.02
CA THR A 52 4.66 -10.63 8.02
C THR A 52 3.41 -10.65 7.17
N THR A 53 2.55 -9.66 7.40
CA THR A 53 1.37 -9.44 6.57
C THR A 53 1.72 -8.52 5.42
N LEU A 54 1.28 -8.86 4.22
CA LEU A 54 1.61 -8.11 3.01
C LEU A 54 0.43 -7.29 2.49
N ILE A 55 0.75 -6.35 1.64
CA ILE A 55 -0.22 -5.73 0.73
C ILE A 55 -0.09 -6.44 -0.62
N GLU A 56 -1.21 -6.94 -1.13
CA GLU A 56 -1.29 -7.48 -2.48
C GLU A 56 -1.96 -6.46 -3.38
N LEU A 57 -1.26 -6.04 -4.43
CA LEU A 57 -1.84 -5.18 -5.45
C LEU A 57 -2.27 -6.02 -6.63
N THR A 58 -3.50 -5.85 -7.07
CA THR A 58 -4.03 -6.49 -8.28
C THR A 58 -4.27 -5.44 -9.34
N TYR A 59 -3.60 -5.59 -10.49
CA TYR A 59 -3.89 -4.79 -11.66
C TYR A 59 -4.60 -5.65 -12.69
N ASN A 60 -5.87 -5.36 -12.95
CA ASN A 60 -6.62 -5.97 -14.03
C ASN A 60 -6.34 -5.19 -15.32
N TRP A 61 -5.77 -5.87 -16.31
CA TRP A 61 -5.29 -5.21 -17.52
C TRP A 61 -6.39 -4.41 -18.21
N GLY A 62 -6.09 -3.15 -18.49
CA GLY A 62 -7.03 -2.24 -19.13
C GLY A 62 -8.02 -1.54 -18.20
N VAL A 63 -8.06 -1.90 -16.93
CA VAL A 63 -8.95 -1.26 -15.96
C VAL A 63 -8.18 -0.19 -15.19
N ASN A 64 -8.47 1.07 -15.48
CA ASN A 64 -7.70 2.20 -14.95
C ASN A 64 -8.37 2.91 -13.77
N ASN A 65 -9.63 2.67 -13.51
CA ASN A 65 -10.39 3.33 -12.47
C ASN A 65 -11.27 2.36 -11.71
N TYR A 66 -11.41 2.59 -10.41
CA TYR A 66 -12.30 1.86 -9.54
C TYR A 66 -13.11 2.83 -8.67
N GLU A 67 -14.35 2.49 -8.40
CA GLU A 67 -15.13 3.19 -7.40
C GLU A 67 -14.79 2.62 -6.03
N ILE A 68 -14.33 3.47 -5.13
CA ILE A 68 -13.98 3.06 -3.76
C ILE A 68 -15.26 2.86 -2.92
N GLY A 69 -16.28 3.65 -3.17
CA GLY A 69 -17.51 3.59 -2.41
C GLY A 69 -17.36 4.18 -1.01
N THR A 70 -18.22 3.77 -0.11
CA THR A 70 -18.30 4.32 1.26
C THR A 70 -17.88 3.33 2.34
N ALA A 71 -17.53 2.11 1.99
CA ALA A 71 -17.21 1.05 2.95
C ALA A 71 -15.73 0.95 3.26
N PHE A 72 -14.87 1.42 2.37
CA PHE A 72 -13.42 1.40 2.62
C PHE A 72 -13.06 2.47 3.64
N GLY A 73 -12.27 2.09 4.63
CA GLY A 73 -11.72 3.01 5.62
C GLY A 73 -10.28 3.37 5.30
N HIS A 74 -9.35 2.76 6.01
CA HIS A 74 -7.92 3.05 5.86
C HIS A 74 -7.09 1.84 6.25
N ILE A 75 -5.80 1.91 5.94
CA ILE A 75 -4.80 0.99 6.45
C ILE A 75 -3.89 1.78 7.37
N ALA A 76 -3.68 1.28 8.60
CA ALA A 76 -2.83 1.93 9.58
C ALA A 76 -1.43 1.33 9.53
N LEU A 77 -0.43 2.18 9.60
CA LEU A 77 0.97 1.79 9.68
C LEU A 77 1.55 2.31 10.98
N GLU A 78 2.27 1.44 11.70
CA GLU A 78 3.02 1.85 12.88
C GLU A 78 4.39 2.38 12.44
N VAL A 79 4.82 3.47 13.06
CA VAL A 79 6.15 4.06 12.86
C VAL A 79 6.75 4.39 14.23
N ASP A 80 8.09 4.45 14.30
CA ASP A 80 8.78 4.75 15.55
C ASP A 80 8.59 6.20 15.97
N ASP A 81 8.70 7.14 15.01
CA ASP A 81 8.54 8.58 15.24
C ASP A 81 7.60 9.14 14.18
N ILE A 82 6.38 9.46 14.59
CA ILE A 82 5.36 9.95 13.67
C ILE A 82 5.72 11.29 13.06
N TYR A 83 6.42 12.16 13.78
CA TYR A 83 6.80 13.48 13.27
C TYR A 83 7.85 13.37 12.17
N GLN A 84 8.84 12.50 12.39
CA GLN A 84 9.87 12.22 11.39
C GLN A 84 9.26 11.53 10.16
N ALA A 85 8.39 10.54 10.37
CA ALA A 85 7.73 9.83 9.28
C ALA A 85 6.93 10.77 8.40
N VAL A 86 6.14 11.67 8.99
CA VAL A 86 5.35 12.65 8.22
C VAL A 86 6.26 13.57 7.41
N THR A 87 7.36 14.04 8.00
CA THR A 87 8.34 14.89 7.30
C THR A 87 8.93 14.16 6.10
N GLU A 88 9.35 12.92 6.26
CA GLU A 88 9.91 12.11 5.18
C GLU A 88 8.90 11.85 4.07
N ILE A 89 7.67 11.48 4.44
CA ILE A 89 6.60 11.20 3.47
C ILE A 89 6.32 12.43 2.61
N LYS A 90 6.24 13.62 3.23
CA LYS A 90 6.08 14.87 2.49
C LYS A 90 7.24 15.12 1.53
N SER A 91 8.48 14.91 1.98
CA SER A 91 9.67 15.13 1.15
C SER A 91 9.73 14.19 -0.04
N LEU A 92 9.12 13.01 0.06
CA LEU A 92 9.09 12.00 -1.00
C LEU A 92 7.86 12.11 -1.89
N GLY A 93 7.06 13.17 -1.72
CA GLY A 93 5.89 13.43 -2.56
C GLY A 93 4.59 12.83 -2.06
N GLY A 94 4.57 12.25 -0.87
CA GLY A 94 3.33 11.78 -0.25
C GLY A 94 2.46 12.95 0.21
N LYS A 95 1.13 12.77 0.08
CA LYS A 95 0.17 13.79 0.49
C LYS A 95 -0.24 13.57 1.94
N ILE A 96 0.01 14.54 2.79
CA ILE A 96 -0.43 14.55 4.18
C ILE A 96 -1.69 15.40 4.29
N ILE A 97 -2.80 14.80 4.70
CA ILE A 97 -4.07 15.52 4.84
C ILE A 97 -4.30 16.01 6.26
N ARG A 98 -3.54 15.50 7.22
CA ARG A 98 -3.56 15.94 8.61
C ARG A 98 -2.17 15.76 9.21
N ASP A 99 -1.61 16.82 9.76
CA ASP A 99 -0.29 16.75 10.38
C ASP A 99 -0.30 15.89 11.64
N ALA A 100 0.90 15.39 11.99
CA ALA A 100 1.10 14.63 13.21
C ALA A 100 0.79 15.50 14.43
N GLY A 101 0.14 14.90 15.40
CA GLY A 101 -0.25 15.59 16.64
C GLY A 101 -1.13 14.70 17.50
N ALA A 102 -1.56 15.23 18.62
CA ALA A 102 -2.41 14.49 19.54
C ALA A 102 -3.78 14.18 18.90
N MET A 103 -4.28 12.98 19.17
CA MET A 103 -5.63 12.58 18.77
C MET A 103 -6.59 12.71 19.95
N ASN A 104 -7.78 13.23 19.66
CA ASN A 104 -8.83 13.38 20.68
C ASN A 104 -9.69 12.12 20.84
N ALA A 105 -9.57 11.16 19.94
CA ALA A 105 -10.32 9.91 19.97
C ALA A 105 -9.38 8.74 19.69
N GLY A 106 -9.41 7.83 20.58
CA GLY A 106 -8.83 6.51 20.60
C GLY A 106 -7.62 6.16 19.81
#